data_a3d922b97044ef347d24dd8169bd1d84
#
_entry.id   a3d922b97044ef347d24dd8169bd1d84
#
_cell.length_a   1.000
_cell.length_b   1.000
_cell.length_c   1.000
_cell.angle_alpha   90.00
_cell.angle_beta   90.00
_cell.angle_gamma   90.00
#
_symmetry.space_group_name_H-M   'P 1'
#
loop_
_entity.id
_entity.type
_entity.pdbx_description
1 polymer ?
#
loop_
_entity_poly.entity_id
_entity_poly.type
_entity_poly.pdbx_seq_one_letter_code
_entity_poly.pdbx_strand_id
1 'polypeptide(L)'
;YATGDNNEQVAVTNGNATNSAAGADIENTSMFIKYAFDSFTIGMQDNESDSTTANADTSYRGYGISYAVNEDLSVSYGVGTVDFELANSEDQETTAVGISYTSGGITVSGSMHDGENLGGSAATTADRTDYELNIAFAF
;
A
#
# COMPACT_ATOMS: atom_id res chain seq x y z
N TYR A 1 -2.79 -15.63 -2.91
CA TYR A 1 -1.51 -15.87 -2.25
C TYR A 1 -0.39 -15.73 -3.27
N ALA A 2 0.62 -14.95 -2.96
CA ALA A 2 1.83 -14.79 -3.77
C ALA A 2 3.05 -14.69 -2.84
N THR A 3 4.15 -15.30 -3.24
CA THR A 3 5.46 -15.20 -2.56
C THR A 3 6.51 -14.82 -3.59
N GLY A 4 7.53 -14.11 -3.19
CA GLY A 4 8.68 -13.77 -4.03
C GLY A 4 9.93 -13.58 -3.18
N ASP A 5 11.05 -14.09 -3.67
CA ASP A 5 12.37 -13.97 -3.05
C ASP A 5 13.22 -12.98 -3.84
N ASN A 6 13.91 -12.09 -3.15
CA ASN A 6 14.93 -11.23 -3.74
C ASN A 6 16.31 -11.65 -3.22
N ASN A 7 17.02 -12.40 -4.03
CA ASN A 7 18.39 -12.80 -3.79
C ASN A 7 19.36 -11.96 -4.60
N GLU A 8 20.38 -11.42 -3.94
CA GLU A 8 21.57 -10.76 -4.47
C GLU A 8 21.39 -9.32 -5.00
N GLN A 9 22.02 -8.40 -4.34
CA GLN A 9 22.36 -7.08 -4.91
C GLN A 9 23.81 -7.12 -5.44
N VAL A 10 23.97 -6.93 -6.75
CA VAL A 10 25.28 -6.70 -7.37
C VAL A 10 25.51 -5.19 -7.49
N ALA A 11 26.42 -4.65 -6.71
CA ALA A 11 26.88 -3.28 -6.88
C ALA A 11 27.93 -3.22 -8.01
N VAL A 12 27.65 -2.43 -9.05
CA VAL A 12 28.62 -2.13 -10.10
C VAL A 12 29.26 -0.79 -9.81
N THR A 13 30.53 -0.80 -9.42
CA THR A 13 31.32 0.41 -9.22
C THR A 13 32.42 0.47 -10.29
N ASN A 14 32.45 1.54 -11.08
CA ASN A 14 33.47 1.76 -12.14
C ASN A 14 33.57 0.63 -13.19
N GLY A 15 32.44 0.01 -13.54
CA GLY A 15 32.42 -1.05 -14.56
C GLY A 15 33.00 -2.39 -14.10
N ASN A 16 33.37 -2.52 -12.85
CA ASN A 16 33.77 -3.77 -12.23
C ASN A 16 32.65 -4.28 -11.31
N ALA A 17 32.13 -5.49 -11.56
CA ALA A 17 31.18 -6.13 -10.66
C ALA A 17 31.94 -6.59 -9.42
N THR A 18 31.79 -5.88 -8.33
CA THR A 18 32.20 -6.39 -7.02
C THR A 18 31.00 -7.09 -6.39
N ASN A 19 31.13 -8.36 -6.02
CA ASN A 19 30.19 -8.96 -5.09
C ASN A 19 30.21 -8.13 -3.81
N SER A 20 29.19 -7.33 -3.61
CA SER A 20 28.86 -6.86 -2.27
C SER A 20 28.62 -8.10 -1.41
N ALA A 21 29.05 -8.05 -0.17
CA ALA A 21 28.68 -9.06 0.82
C ALA A 21 27.21 -9.42 0.64
N ALA A 22 26.92 -10.74 0.65
CA ALA A 22 25.59 -11.28 0.39
C ALA A 22 24.52 -10.34 0.91
N GLY A 23 23.70 -9.78 0.00
CA GLY A 23 22.56 -8.96 0.38
C GLY A 23 21.66 -9.78 1.29
N ALA A 24 20.95 -9.14 2.18
CA ALA A 24 19.95 -9.84 2.98
C ALA A 24 18.95 -10.49 2.04
N ASP A 25 18.70 -11.79 2.26
CA ASP A 25 17.58 -12.46 1.59
C ASP A 25 16.28 -11.86 2.13
N ILE A 26 15.35 -11.58 1.26
CA ILE A 26 14.02 -11.07 1.60
C ILE A 26 12.99 -12.01 1.01
N GLU A 27 12.17 -12.60 1.88
CA GLU A 27 10.99 -13.36 1.50
C GLU A 27 9.75 -12.47 1.61
N ASN A 28 8.93 -12.44 0.55
CA ASN A 28 7.69 -11.68 0.55
C ASN A 28 6.50 -12.62 0.40
N THR A 29 5.54 -12.48 1.29
CA THR A 29 4.26 -13.20 1.27
C THR A 29 3.12 -12.21 1.16
N SER A 30 2.17 -12.47 0.25
CA SER A 30 0.99 -11.65 0.07
C SER A 30 -0.28 -12.50 0.03
N MET A 31 -1.29 -12.06 0.75
CA MET A 31 -2.62 -12.62 0.74
C MET A 31 -3.65 -11.51 0.59
N PHE A 32 -4.66 -11.73 -0.23
CA PHE A 32 -5.81 -10.85 -0.28
C PHE A 32 -7.11 -11.63 -0.40
N ILE A 33 -8.18 -11.04 0.11
CA ILE A 33 -9.54 -11.51 -0.06
C ILE A 33 -10.43 -10.33 -0.46
N LYS A 34 -11.34 -10.57 -1.39
CA LYS A 34 -12.33 -9.59 -1.84
C LYS A 34 -13.68 -10.27 -1.93
N TYR A 35 -14.69 -9.64 -1.37
CA TYR A 35 -16.07 -10.12 -1.40
C TYR A 35 -17.00 -8.99 -1.84
N ALA A 36 -17.84 -9.26 -2.83
CA ALA A 36 -18.85 -8.34 -3.31
C ALA A 36 -20.25 -8.85 -2.93
N PHE A 37 -21.06 -7.99 -2.36
CA PHE A 37 -22.41 -8.27 -1.92
C PHE A 37 -23.30 -7.05 -2.22
N ASP A 38 -24.30 -7.26 -3.09
CA ASP A 38 -25.18 -6.20 -3.56
C ASP A 38 -24.38 -4.99 -4.09
N SER A 39 -24.58 -3.81 -3.53
CA SER A 39 -23.85 -2.59 -3.85
C SER A 39 -22.54 -2.41 -3.08
N PHE A 40 -22.19 -3.35 -2.20
CA PHE A 40 -20.98 -3.29 -1.38
C PHE A 40 -19.87 -4.21 -1.91
N THR A 41 -18.65 -3.75 -1.79
CA THR A 41 -17.46 -4.58 -1.93
C THR A 41 -16.57 -4.36 -0.72
N ILE A 42 -16.15 -5.43 -0.07
CA ILE A 42 -15.18 -5.40 1.03
C ILE A 42 -13.92 -6.14 0.59
N GLY A 43 -12.78 -5.69 1.08
CA GLY A 43 -11.49 -6.30 0.81
C GLY A 43 -10.58 -6.25 2.01
N MET A 44 -9.69 -7.22 2.07
CA MET A 44 -8.59 -7.29 3.02
C MET A 44 -7.34 -7.73 2.27
N GLN A 45 -6.22 -7.13 2.62
CA GLN A 45 -4.89 -7.52 2.15
C GLN A 45 -3.95 -7.64 3.34
N ASP A 46 -3.11 -8.65 3.30
CA ASP A 46 -2.05 -8.91 4.28
C ASP A 46 -0.77 -9.20 3.49
N ASN A 47 0.31 -8.49 3.81
CA ASN A 47 1.63 -8.69 3.19
C ASN A 47 2.67 -8.78 4.30
N GLU A 48 3.55 -9.74 4.17
CA GLU A 48 4.73 -9.91 5.03
C GLU A 48 6.00 -9.78 4.18
N SER A 49 7.01 -9.14 4.74
CA SER A 49 8.35 -9.06 4.17
C SER A 49 9.34 -9.42 5.26
N ASP A 50 9.85 -10.64 5.18
CA ASP A 50 10.80 -11.20 6.12
C ASP A 50 12.22 -11.04 5.59
N SER A 51 13.11 -10.48 6.39
CA SER A 51 14.49 -10.22 6.03
C SER A 51 15.44 -11.05 6.90
N THR A 52 16.50 -11.58 6.32
CA THR A 52 17.60 -12.17 7.11
C THR A 52 18.40 -11.14 7.91
N THR A 53 18.15 -9.83 7.67
CA THR A 53 18.71 -8.76 8.49
C THR A 53 17.82 -8.57 9.72
N ALA A 54 18.40 -8.62 10.91
CA ALA A 54 17.69 -8.44 12.16
C ALA A 54 16.98 -7.07 12.21
N ASN A 55 15.77 -7.02 12.72
CA ASN A 55 14.91 -5.84 12.86
C ASN A 55 14.58 -5.15 11.52
N ALA A 56 14.47 -5.90 10.44
CA ALA A 56 14.15 -5.38 9.12
C ALA A 56 12.85 -5.95 8.53
N ASP A 57 12.14 -6.79 9.31
CA ASP A 57 10.86 -7.34 8.90
C ASP A 57 9.79 -6.25 8.92
N THR A 58 8.88 -6.35 7.98
CA THR A 58 7.74 -5.46 7.90
C THR A 58 6.48 -6.24 7.55
N SER A 59 5.37 -5.86 8.15
CA SER A 59 4.07 -6.38 7.77
C SER A 59 3.12 -5.25 7.40
N TYR A 60 2.27 -5.49 6.42
CA TYR A 60 1.20 -4.57 6.03
C TYR A 60 -0.14 -5.28 6.11
N ARG A 61 -1.09 -4.65 6.74
CA ARG A 61 -2.48 -5.10 6.76
C ARG A 61 -3.41 -3.98 6.33
N GLY A 62 -4.21 -4.23 5.31
CA GLY A 62 -5.16 -3.27 4.77
C GLY A 62 -6.58 -3.80 4.72
N TYR A 63 -7.54 -2.92 4.97
CA TYR A 63 -8.97 -3.18 4.83
C TYR A 63 -9.61 -2.10 3.98
N GLY A 64 -10.56 -2.49 3.16
CA GLY A 64 -11.29 -1.55 2.32
C GLY A 64 -12.74 -1.93 2.17
N ILE A 65 -13.58 -0.91 2.03
CA ILE A 65 -14.98 -1.02 1.67
C ILE A 65 -15.29 -0.04 0.55
N SER A 66 -16.07 -0.46 -0.43
CA SER A 66 -16.67 0.44 -1.41
C SER A 66 -18.16 0.20 -1.50
N TYR A 67 -18.88 1.26 -1.81
CA TYR A 67 -20.33 1.27 -1.96
C TYR A 67 -20.73 1.95 -3.27
N ALA A 68 -21.44 1.22 -4.12
CA ALA A 68 -22.08 1.79 -5.31
C ALA A 68 -23.38 2.47 -4.88
N VAL A 69 -23.36 3.81 -4.81
CA VAL A 69 -24.53 4.61 -4.44
C VAL A 69 -25.63 4.47 -5.50
N ASN A 70 -25.22 4.45 -6.77
CA ASN A 70 -26.03 4.17 -7.94
C ASN A 70 -25.13 3.71 -9.11
N GLU A 71 -25.66 3.59 -10.32
CA GLU A 71 -24.93 3.12 -11.51
C GLU A 71 -23.75 4.03 -11.89
N ASP A 72 -23.83 5.31 -11.54
CA ASP A 72 -22.84 6.33 -11.91
C ASP A 72 -21.89 6.69 -10.76
N LEU A 73 -22.31 6.54 -9.49
CA LEU A 73 -21.60 7.06 -8.32
C LEU A 73 -21.19 5.95 -7.36
N SER A 74 -19.92 5.95 -6.99
CA SER A 74 -19.39 5.10 -5.92
C SER A 74 -18.55 5.89 -4.91
N VAL A 75 -18.51 5.39 -3.69
CA VAL A 75 -17.66 5.88 -2.61
C VAL A 75 -16.86 4.74 -2.03
N SER A 76 -15.69 5.04 -1.49
CA SER A 76 -14.82 4.05 -0.88
C SER A 76 -14.13 4.59 0.36
N TYR A 77 -13.79 3.67 1.25
CA TYR A 77 -13.01 3.94 2.45
C TYR A 77 -12.03 2.79 2.66
N GLY A 78 -10.82 3.11 3.06
CA GLY A 78 -9.78 2.14 3.34
C GLY A 78 -8.91 2.57 4.50
N VAL A 79 -8.37 1.60 5.21
CA VAL A 79 -7.37 1.76 6.26
C VAL A 79 -6.26 0.76 6.05
N GLY A 80 -5.04 1.14 6.36
CA GLY A 80 -3.88 0.26 6.28
C GLY A 80 -2.91 0.56 7.40
N THR A 81 -2.28 -0.47 7.91
CA THR A 81 -1.24 -0.37 8.94
C THR A 81 0.00 -1.07 8.44
N VAL A 82 1.15 -0.43 8.58
CA VAL A 82 2.46 -1.06 8.41
C VAL A 82 3.12 -1.15 9.78
N ASP A 83 3.43 -2.36 10.19
CA ASP A 83 4.22 -2.68 11.37
C ASP A 83 5.69 -2.85 10.95
N PHE A 84 6.59 -2.24 11.69
CA PHE A 84 8.03 -2.32 11.49
C PHE A 84 8.68 -3.01 12.69
N GLU A 85 9.45 -4.07 12.46
CA GLU A 85 10.18 -4.75 13.53
C GLU A 85 11.28 -3.87 14.16
N LEU A 86 11.64 -2.77 13.50
CA LEU A 86 12.69 -1.86 13.96
C LEU A 86 12.40 -1.29 15.34
N ALA A 87 13.34 -1.42 16.27
CA ALA A 87 13.18 -0.90 17.63
C ALA A 87 12.96 0.62 17.65
N ASN A 88 11.96 1.07 18.39
CA ASN A 88 11.49 2.45 18.51
C ASN A 88 10.85 3.03 17.23
N SER A 89 10.40 2.18 16.31
CA SER A 89 9.47 2.61 15.27
C SER A 89 8.04 2.60 15.82
N GLU A 90 7.20 3.45 15.25
CA GLU A 90 5.75 3.43 15.44
C GLU A 90 5.12 2.76 14.23
N ASP A 91 3.93 2.19 14.40
CA ASP A 91 3.18 1.66 13.29
C ASP A 91 2.76 2.82 12.37
N GLN A 92 3.00 2.68 11.09
CA GLN A 92 2.47 3.62 10.11
C GLN A 92 0.99 3.32 9.90
N GLU A 93 0.14 4.32 10.07
CA GLU A 93 -1.27 4.23 9.77
C GLU A 93 -1.62 5.02 8.52
N THR A 94 -2.50 4.48 7.70
CA THR A 94 -2.98 5.13 6.47
C THR A 94 -4.49 5.02 6.38
N THR A 95 -5.15 6.13 6.12
CA THR A 95 -6.59 6.20 5.87
C THR A 95 -6.83 6.79 4.49
N ALA A 96 -7.77 6.24 3.74
CA ALA A 96 -8.14 6.74 2.42
C ALA A 96 -9.67 6.84 2.27
N VAL A 97 -10.13 7.94 1.69
CA VAL A 97 -11.52 8.15 1.27
C VAL A 97 -11.52 8.44 -0.22
N GLY A 98 -12.40 7.79 -0.96
CA GLY A 98 -12.53 8.00 -2.40
C GLY A 98 -13.96 8.19 -2.85
N ILE A 99 -14.13 8.95 -3.91
CA ILE A 99 -15.39 9.13 -4.62
C ILE A 99 -15.14 9.01 -6.13
N SER A 100 -16.02 8.36 -6.85
CA SER A 100 -15.93 8.26 -8.31
C SER A 100 -17.32 8.44 -8.92
N TYR A 101 -17.40 9.29 -9.93
CA TYR A 101 -18.60 9.52 -10.73
C TYR A 101 -18.32 9.30 -12.21
N THR A 102 -19.12 8.47 -12.86
CA THR A 102 -18.99 8.13 -14.29
C THR A 102 -20.27 8.45 -15.02
N SER A 103 -20.19 9.25 -16.07
CA SER A 103 -21.34 9.56 -16.93
C SER A 103 -20.90 9.84 -18.35
N GLY A 104 -21.59 9.25 -19.33
CA GLY A 104 -21.38 9.55 -20.75
C GLY A 104 -19.94 9.30 -21.27
N GLY A 105 -19.25 8.28 -20.72
CA GLY A 105 -17.86 7.99 -21.09
C GLY A 105 -16.81 8.88 -20.39
N ILE A 106 -17.22 9.69 -19.42
CA ILE A 106 -16.32 10.49 -18.57
C ILE A 106 -16.40 9.96 -17.16
N THR A 107 -15.25 9.72 -16.56
CA THR A 107 -15.13 9.41 -15.13
C THR A 107 -14.35 10.51 -14.43
N VAL A 108 -14.92 11.05 -13.36
CA VAL A 108 -14.27 11.99 -12.46
C VAL A 108 -14.13 11.27 -11.11
N SER A 109 -12.91 11.19 -10.60
CA SER A 109 -12.67 10.61 -9.29
C SER A 109 -11.80 11.53 -8.44
N GLY A 110 -12.07 11.54 -7.14
CA GLY A 110 -11.28 12.24 -6.14
C GLY A 110 -10.96 11.32 -4.98
N SER A 111 -9.80 11.51 -4.39
CA SER A 111 -9.41 10.82 -3.17
C SER A 111 -8.66 11.74 -2.21
N MET A 112 -8.78 11.41 -0.94
CA MET A 112 -7.99 11.96 0.15
C MET A 112 -7.29 10.80 0.83
N HIS A 113 -6.00 10.96 1.06
CA HIS A 113 -5.17 10.01 1.79
C HIS A 113 -4.55 10.73 2.98
N ASP A 114 -4.66 10.14 4.13
CA ASP A 114 -4.04 10.60 5.36
C ASP A 114 -3.10 9.52 5.88
N GLY A 115 -1.86 9.88 6.14
CA GLY A 115 -0.82 8.98 6.65
C GLY A 115 -0.20 9.54 7.91
N GLU A 116 -0.15 8.71 8.94
CA GLU A 116 0.49 8.99 10.21
C GLU A 116 1.72 8.10 10.39
N ASN A 117 2.73 8.60 11.07
CA ASN A 117 3.98 7.89 11.37
C ASN A 117 4.66 7.30 10.12
N LEU A 118 4.67 8.02 9.00
CA LEU A 118 5.20 7.51 7.74
C LEU A 118 6.65 7.02 7.89
N GLY A 119 6.89 5.77 7.46
CA GLY A 119 8.18 5.11 7.61
C GLY A 119 8.54 4.73 9.04
N GLY A 120 7.55 4.58 9.93
CA GLY A 120 7.76 4.21 11.34
C GLY A 120 8.26 5.34 12.21
N SER A 121 8.10 6.59 11.80
CA SER A 121 8.60 7.76 12.54
C SER A 121 7.50 8.39 13.39
N ALA A 122 7.70 8.48 14.71
CA ALA A 122 6.83 9.19 15.65
C ALA A 122 6.88 10.74 15.54
N ALA A 123 7.63 11.28 14.58
CA ALA A 123 7.71 12.73 14.41
C ALA A 123 6.47 13.24 13.68
N THR A 124 5.82 14.28 14.16
CA THR A 124 4.65 14.90 13.51
C THR A 124 4.94 15.42 12.10
N THR A 125 6.20 15.58 11.72
CA THR A 125 6.64 15.89 10.36
C THR A 125 6.58 14.68 9.42
N ALA A 126 6.35 13.47 9.95
CA ALA A 126 6.11 12.25 9.19
C ALA A 126 4.64 12.04 8.84
N ASP A 127 3.75 12.90 9.35
CA ASP A 127 2.33 12.84 9.01
C ASP A 127 2.07 13.64 7.73
N ARG A 128 1.19 13.12 6.89
CA ARG A 128 0.90 13.73 5.60
C ARG A 128 -0.52 13.47 5.14
N THR A 129 -1.16 14.53 4.63
CA THR A 129 -2.45 14.43 3.95
C THR A 129 -2.27 14.80 2.48
N ASP A 130 -2.71 13.92 1.58
CA ASP A 130 -2.67 14.12 0.14
C ASP A 130 -4.08 14.09 -0.47
N TYR A 131 -4.27 14.88 -1.53
CA TYR A 131 -5.50 14.91 -2.31
C TYR A 131 -5.19 14.61 -3.77
N GLU A 132 -6.02 13.80 -4.39
CA GLU A 132 -5.91 13.47 -5.81
C GLU A 132 -7.24 13.75 -6.52
N LEU A 133 -7.15 14.32 -7.73
CA LEU A 133 -8.27 14.44 -8.65
C LEU A 133 -7.87 13.84 -10.00
N ASN A 134 -8.68 12.92 -10.50
CA ASN A 134 -8.46 12.25 -11.77
C ASN A 134 -9.68 12.45 -12.68
N ILE A 135 -9.44 12.67 -13.97
CA ILE A 135 -10.48 12.73 -15.00
C ILE A 135 -10.06 11.79 -16.14
N ALA A 136 -10.88 10.79 -16.42
CA ALA A 136 -10.67 9.82 -17.48
C ALA A 136 -11.76 9.93 -18.55
N PHE A 137 -11.38 9.76 -19.81
CA PHE A 137 -12.28 9.77 -20.96
C PHE A 137 -12.20 8.42 -21.66
N ALA A 138 -13.35 7.79 -21.91
CA ALA A 138 -13.50 6.62 -22.76
C ALA A 138 -14.11 7.05 -24.10
N PHE A 139 -13.45 6.73 -25.22
CA PHE A 139 -13.88 7.04 -26.59
C PHE A 139 -13.56 5.89 -27.55
#